data_bbed5c9c83695df887f06a3d253d0249
#
_entry.id   bbed5c9c83695df887f06a3d253d0249
#
_cell.length_a   1.000
_cell.length_b   1.000
_cell.length_c   1.000
_cell.angle_alpha   90.00
_cell.angle_beta   90.00
_cell.angle_gamma   90.00
#
_symmetry.space_group_name_H-M   'P 1'
#
loop_
_entity.id
_entity.type
_entity.pdbx_description
1 polymer ?
#
loop_
_entity_poly.entity_id
_entity_poly.type
_entity_poly.pdbx_seq_one_letter_code
_entity_poly.pdbx_strand_id
1 'polypeptide(L)'
;MKDWEKNPHLYLTDSDGGFILKKDGTPKKKGGRPQGSKSNYNYSHEQKAKLAARRSVRSKQKAIEKVERQLKSKRNSLKQTTKVLSKLEDESQKPTNEGKVVTEDELSSIPKAVQAEIDKGSHVVFHANEGPQTQFLAADEKDVLYGGAAGGGKSYAMLVDPLRYAHKKAHRALILRRSMPELRELIDKSRELYPQAFPGCKFREVEKVWNFPSGAKIEFGFLERDADVYRYQGQAYSWIGFDEITHLPTEFGWNYLASRLRTTDPSIKTYLRCTANPGGIGANWVKKRYVDAYTPNESFQGEDGLTRKFIPARLTDNPYLANDGVYEQMLMSLPPVQRKQLLEGNWDVNEGAAFVEFDPDVHIVAPFSIPITWERVKGIDYG
;
A
#
# COMPACT_ATOMS: atom_id res chain seq x y z
N MET A 1 38.03 51.06 -3.16
CA MET A 1 37.68 50.14 -2.07
C MET A 1 36.19 49.88 -2.13
N LYS A 2 35.80 48.62 -2.22
CA LYS A 2 34.38 48.21 -2.32
C LYS A 2 33.71 48.28 -0.95
N ASP A 3 32.37 48.45 -0.88
CA ASP A 3 31.62 48.72 0.38
C ASP A 3 31.86 47.63 1.45
N TRP A 4 32.02 46.38 1.06
CA TRP A 4 32.28 45.26 1.98
C TRP A 4 33.73 45.21 2.53
N GLU A 5 34.67 45.86 1.86
CA GLU A 5 36.04 46.00 2.36
C GLU A 5 36.10 47.05 3.46
N LYS A 6 35.23 48.09 3.37
CA LYS A 6 35.11 49.14 4.37
C LYS A 6 34.26 48.73 5.58
N ASN A 7 33.26 47.87 5.38
CA ASN A 7 32.25 47.48 6.36
C ASN A 7 32.04 45.99 6.46
N PRO A 8 33.07 45.18 6.74
CA PRO A 8 32.97 43.72 6.70
C PRO A 8 31.93 43.14 7.69
N HIS A 9 31.70 43.81 8.79
CA HIS A 9 30.74 43.40 9.83
C HIS A 9 29.27 43.39 9.36
N LEU A 10 28.96 44.07 8.25
CA LEU A 10 27.61 44.13 7.66
C LEU A 10 27.32 42.96 6.71
N TYR A 11 28.27 42.08 6.48
CA TYR A 11 28.14 40.96 5.51
C TYR A 11 28.21 39.61 6.20
N LEU A 12 27.61 38.61 5.58
CA LEU A 12 27.62 37.23 6.09
C LEU A 12 28.99 36.61 5.77
N THR A 13 29.59 35.94 6.76
CA THR A 13 30.81 35.15 6.62
C THR A 13 30.53 33.67 6.90
N ASP A 14 31.30 32.77 6.29
CA ASP A 14 31.34 31.34 6.56
C ASP A 14 32.14 31.02 7.83
N SER A 15 32.32 29.73 8.14
CA SER A 15 33.08 29.25 9.31
C SER A 15 34.55 29.61 9.29
N ASP A 16 35.12 29.86 8.13
CA ASP A 16 36.53 30.14 7.91
C ASP A 16 36.82 31.66 7.76
N GLY A 17 35.78 32.48 7.96
CA GLY A 17 35.87 33.93 7.91
C GLY A 17 35.77 34.55 6.50
N GLY A 18 35.52 33.71 5.46
CA GLY A 18 35.27 34.15 4.10
C GLY A 18 33.87 34.75 3.89
N PHE A 19 33.72 35.70 2.95
CA PHE A 19 32.38 36.24 2.67
C PHE A 19 31.50 35.25 1.91
N ILE A 20 30.26 35.03 2.35
CA ILE A 20 29.25 34.26 1.61
C ILE A 20 28.80 35.10 0.40
N LEU A 21 29.03 34.61 -0.81
CA LEU A 21 28.72 35.30 -2.06
C LEU A 21 27.29 35.03 -2.55
N LYS A 22 26.75 36.01 -3.27
CA LYS A 22 25.55 35.83 -4.13
C LYS A 22 25.95 35.18 -5.47
N LYS A 23 24.95 34.85 -6.28
CA LYS A 23 25.16 34.31 -7.63
C LYS A 23 25.94 35.25 -8.57
N ASP A 24 25.88 36.56 -8.30
CA ASP A 24 26.60 37.62 -9.04
C ASP A 24 28.03 37.86 -8.55
N GLY A 25 28.53 37.03 -7.63
CA GLY A 25 29.87 37.15 -7.05
C GLY A 25 30.03 38.26 -5.98
N THR A 26 28.97 38.95 -5.60
CA THR A 26 29.05 39.99 -4.54
C THR A 26 28.73 39.40 -3.17
N PRO A 27 29.37 39.87 -2.08
CA PRO A 27 29.05 39.39 -0.72
C PRO A 27 27.62 39.67 -0.27
N LYS A 28 27.03 38.69 0.43
CA LYS A 28 25.67 38.82 1.00
C LYS A 28 25.71 39.70 2.24
N LYS A 29 24.91 40.78 2.27
CA LYS A 29 24.69 41.58 3.48
C LYS A 29 23.92 40.81 4.55
N LYS A 30 24.28 40.97 5.80
CA LYS A 30 23.46 40.51 6.94
C LYS A 30 22.10 41.22 6.89
N GLY A 31 21.04 40.42 6.81
CA GLY A 31 19.68 40.95 6.91
C GLY A 31 19.39 41.34 8.35
N GLY A 32 19.21 42.64 8.61
CA GLY A 32 18.84 43.14 9.92
C GLY A 32 19.11 44.65 10.05
N ARG A 33 18.22 45.35 10.73
CA ARG A 33 18.37 46.75 11.08
C ARG A 33 19.49 46.85 12.13
N PRO A 34 20.48 47.80 12.03
CA PRO A 34 21.49 47.98 13.06
C PRO A 34 20.82 48.18 14.43
N GLN A 35 21.22 47.41 15.44
CA GLN A 35 20.82 47.65 16.82
C GLN A 35 21.40 49.01 17.23
N GLY A 36 20.51 49.98 17.45
CA GLY A 36 20.94 51.28 17.98
C GLY A 36 20.30 52.53 17.38
N SER A 37 19.65 52.48 16.23
CA SER A 37 18.95 53.64 15.69
C SER A 37 17.53 53.77 16.28
N LYS A 38 17.38 54.22 17.53
CA LYS A 38 16.14 54.84 17.98
C LYS A 38 16.06 56.18 17.26
N SER A 39 15.23 56.31 16.24
CA SER A 39 14.89 57.61 15.68
C SER A 39 14.03 58.35 16.72
N ASN A 40 14.62 59.30 17.46
CA ASN A 40 13.89 60.25 18.31
C ASN A 40 13.14 61.24 17.42
N TYR A 41 12.19 60.76 16.57
CA TYR A 41 11.23 61.67 15.95
C TYR A 41 10.06 61.82 16.91
N ASN A 42 10.04 62.97 17.64
CA ASN A 42 8.86 63.40 18.38
C ASN A 42 7.79 63.86 17.39
N TYR A 43 6.98 62.97 16.94
CA TYR A 43 5.81 63.32 16.16
C TYR A 43 4.74 63.95 17.02
N SER A 44 4.15 65.09 16.56
CA SER A 44 2.98 65.64 17.19
C SER A 44 1.83 64.63 17.23
N HIS A 45 0.85 64.87 18.13
CA HIS A 45 -0.31 63.91 18.26
C HIS A 45 -1.05 63.76 16.95
N GLU A 46 -1.17 64.81 16.15
CA GLU A 46 -1.78 64.84 14.83
C GLU A 46 -0.98 64.06 13.78
N GLN A 47 0.34 64.17 13.82
CA GLN A 47 1.22 63.37 12.92
C GLN A 47 1.19 61.91 13.23
N LYS A 48 1.09 61.49 14.50
CA LYS A 48 0.90 60.11 14.92
C LYS A 48 -0.44 59.54 14.42
N ALA A 49 -1.51 60.33 14.55
CA ALA A 49 -2.85 59.94 14.05
C ALA A 49 -2.87 59.75 12.51
N LYS A 50 -2.25 60.68 11.75
CA LYS A 50 -2.13 60.56 10.28
C LYS A 50 -1.27 59.36 9.88
N LEU A 51 -0.22 59.01 10.61
CA LEU A 51 0.62 57.85 10.34
C LEU A 51 -0.13 56.54 10.66
N ALA A 52 -0.89 56.49 11.74
CA ALA A 52 -1.74 55.38 12.11
C ALA A 52 -2.83 55.11 11.08
N ALA A 53 -3.51 56.18 10.62
CA ALA A 53 -4.51 56.10 9.56
C ALA A 53 -3.91 55.56 8.25
N ARG A 54 -2.73 56.06 7.82
CA ARG A 54 -2.03 55.57 6.64
C ARG A 54 -1.65 54.06 6.76
N ARG A 55 -1.22 53.62 7.95
CA ARG A 55 -0.93 52.20 8.22
C ARG A 55 -2.19 51.31 8.13
N SER A 56 -3.29 51.82 8.70
CA SER A 56 -4.60 51.12 8.62
C SER A 56 -5.10 51.00 7.19
N VAL A 57 -5.04 52.07 6.39
CA VAL A 57 -5.41 52.04 4.97
C VAL A 57 -4.54 51.07 4.20
N ARG A 58 -3.21 51.08 4.41
CA ARG A 58 -2.29 50.16 3.73
C ARG A 58 -2.52 48.69 4.14
N SER A 59 -2.90 48.45 5.39
CA SER A 59 -3.29 47.09 5.86
C SER A 59 -4.56 46.59 5.20
N LYS A 60 -5.59 47.44 5.11
CA LYS A 60 -6.84 47.15 4.43
C LYS A 60 -6.64 46.87 2.93
N GLN A 61 -5.78 47.71 2.29
CA GLN A 61 -5.43 47.53 0.88
C GLN A 61 -4.80 46.13 0.61
N LYS A 62 -3.83 45.73 1.47
CA LYS A 62 -3.22 44.43 1.38
C LYS A 62 -4.21 43.27 1.61
N ALA A 63 -5.17 43.47 2.51
CA ALA A 63 -6.24 42.50 2.74
C ALA A 63 -7.16 42.35 1.52
N ILE A 64 -7.51 43.44 0.86
CA ILE A 64 -8.30 43.47 -0.38
C ILE A 64 -7.52 42.75 -1.49
N GLU A 65 -6.28 43.09 -1.73
CA GLU A 65 -5.44 42.39 -2.75
C GLU A 65 -5.34 40.87 -2.51
N LYS A 66 -5.28 40.46 -1.23
CA LYS A 66 -5.26 39.03 -0.87
C LYS A 66 -6.59 38.34 -1.24
N VAL A 67 -7.72 38.98 -0.93
CA VAL A 67 -9.06 38.49 -1.25
C VAL A 67 -9.27 38.42 -2.78
N GLU A 68 -8.84 39.45 -3.50
CA GLU A 68 -8.90 39.48 -4.98
C GLU A 68 -8.10 38.33 -5.62
N ARG A 69 -6.88 38.04 -5.12
CA ARG A 69 -6.08 36.91 -5.57
C ARG A 69 -6.80 35.56 -5.33
N GLN A 70 -7.42 35.42 -4.15
CA GLN A 70 -8.19 34.23 -3.81
C GLN A 70 -9.43 34.07 -4.69
N LEU A 71 -10.16 35.18 -4.96
CA LEU A 71 -11.30 35.20 -5.86
C LEU A 71 -10.90 34.83 -7.30
N LYS A 72 -9.78 35.38 -7.78
CA LYS A 72 -9.25 35.07 -9.10
C LYS A 72 -8.89 33.59 -9.24
N SER A 73 -8.27 33.00 -8.20
CA SER A 73 -7.96 31.57 -8.15
C SER A 73 -9.22 30.72 -8.17
N LYS A 74 -10.23 31.02 -7.33
CA LYS A 74 -11.52 30.32 -7.31
C LYS A 74 -12.28 30.45 -8.63
N ARG A 75 -12.23 31.61 -9.28
CA ARG A 75 -12.86 31.83 -10.59
C ARG A 75 -12.21 31.01 -11.69
N ASN A 76 -10.89 30.84 -11.64
CA ASN A 76 -10.17 29.99 -12.58
C ASN A 76 -10.49 28.49 -12.34
N SER A 77 -10.55 28.07 -11.10
CA SER A 77 -10.97 26.71 -10.74
C SER A 77 -12.41 26.43 -11.21
N LEU A 78 -13.33 27.37 -10.99
CA LEU A 78 -14.71 27.24 -11.45
C LEU A 78 -14.79 27.12 -12.98
N LYS A 79 -14.02 27.93 -13.73
CA LYS A 79 -13.95 27.81 -15.19
C LYS A 79 -13.42 26.48 -15.68
N GLN A 80 -12.43 25.91 -14.94
CA GLN A 80 -11.93 24.57 -15.26
C GLN A 80 -13.01 23.50 -15.00
N THR A 81 -13.71 23.60 -13.88
CA THR A 81 -14.79 22.68 -13.55
C THR A 81 -15.94 22.78 -14.56
N THR A 82 -16.33 23.99 -14.96
CA THR A 82 -17.36 24.20 -16.00
C THR A 82 -16.92 23.60 -17.35
N LYS A 83 -15.62 23.73 -17.70
CA LYS A 83 -15.07 23.15 -18.92
C LYS A 83 -15.01 21.61 -18.89
N VAL A 84 -14.82 21.03 -17.70
CA VAL A 84 -14.90 19.58 -17.50
C VAL A 84 -16.34 19.11 -17.58
N LEU A 85 -17.27 19.82 -16.95
CA LEU A 85 -18.71 19.52 -17.02
C LEU A 85 -19.23 19.60 -18.45
N SER A 86 -18.89 20.65 -19.22
CA SER A 86 -19.31 20.74 -20.62
C SER A 86 -18.73 19.61 -21.50
N LYS A 87 -17.48 19.15 -21.20
CA LYS A 87 -16.93 17.98 -21.88
C LYS A 87 -17.65 16.69 -21.51
N LEU A 88 -18.05 16.53 -20.25
CA LEU A 88 -18.81 15.36 -19.80
C LEU A 88 -20.23 15.37 -20.36
N GLU A 89 -20.86 16.55 -20.51
CA GLU A 89 -22.14 16.72 -21.20
C GLU A 89 -22.04 16.42 -22.69
N ASP A 90 -20.97 16.87 -23.38
CA ASP A 90 -20.68 16.53 -24.77
C ASP A 90 -20.34 15.05 -24.97
N GLU A 91 -19.67 14.42 -24.02
CA GLU A 91 -19.40 12.97 -24.01
C GLU A 91 -20.65 12.15 -23.71
N SER A 92 -21.60 12.68 -22.93
CA SER A 92 -22.90 12.02 -22.67
C SER A 92 -23.88 12.13 -23.85
N GLN A 93 -23.65 13.07 -24.78
CA GLN A 93 -24.45 13.25 -26.01
C GLN A 93 -23.82 12.55 -27.23
N LYS A 94 -22.58 12.07 -27.17
CA LYS A 94 -22.11 11.13 -28.17
C LYS A 94 -22.84 9.82 -27.97
N PRO A 95 -23.37 9.17 -29.05
CA PRO A 95 -23.90 7.84 -28.92
C PRO A 95 -22.80 7.03 -28.22
N THR A 96 -23.10 6.61 -27.00
CA THR A 96 -22.26 5.69 -26.25
C THR A 96 -21.81 4.62 -27.22
N ASN A 97 -20.51 4.37 -27.28
CA ASN A 97 -19.96 3.17 -27.88
C ASN A 97 -21.00 2.08 -27.73
N GLU A 98 -21.37 1.45 -28.85
CA GLU A 98 -22.22 0.28 -28.87
C GLU A 98 -21.81 -0.53 -27.65
N GLY A 99 -22.70 -0.57 -26.67
CA GLY A 99 -22.41 -1.19 -25.39
C GLY A 99 -21.88 -2.58 -25.75
N LYS A 100 -20.69 -2.94 -25.26
CA LYS A 100 -20.19 -4.29 -25.42
C LYS A 100 -21.32 -5.18 -24.96
N VAL A 101 -22.01 -5.80 -25.90
CA VAL A 101 -23.13 -6.68 -25.59
C VAL A 101 -22.48 -7.79 -24.77
N VAL A 102 -22.73 -7.74 -23.45
CA VAL A 102 -22.31 -8.81 -22.55
C VAL A 102 -22.95 -10.05 -23.12
N THR A 103 -22.18 -11.00 -23.60
CA THR A 103 -22.71 -12.24 -24.17
C THR A 103 -23.44 -13.02 -23.08
N GLU A 104 -24.42 -13.82 -23.45
CA GLU A 104 -25.14 -14.68 -22.49
C GLU A 104 -24.16 -15.55 -21.68
N ASP A 105 -23.00 -15.93 -22.25
CA ASP A 105 -21.93 -16.67 -21.58
C ASP A 105 -21.22 -15.82 -20.50
N GLU A 106 -21.01 -14.52 -20.71
CA GLU A 106 -20.45 -13.64 -19.69
C GLU A 106 -21.46 -13.37 -18.55
N LEU A 107 -22.76 -13.31 -18.85
CA LEU A 107 -23.82 -13.25 -17.86
C LEU A 107 -23.97 -14.54 -17.07
N SER A 108 -23.74 -15.71 -17.67
CA SER A 108 -23.81 -17.01 -17.00
C SER A 108 -22.70 -17.21 -15.97
N SER A 109 -21.60 -16.41 -16.04
CA SER A 109 -20.49 -16.45 -15.10
C SER A 109 -20.78 -15.69 -13.78
N ILE A 110 -21.84 -14.88 -13.73
CA ILE A 110 -22.23 -14.14 -12.51
C ILE A 110 -23.03 -15.08 -11.59
N PRO A 111 -22.61 -15.33 -10.35
CA PRO A 111 -23.38 -16.13 -9.42
C PRO A 111 -24.81 -15.61 -9.27
N LYS A 112 -25.79 -16.50 -9.25
CA LYS A 112 -27.23 -16.17 -9.16
C LYS A 112 -27.57 -15.22 -7.99
N ALA A 113 -26.83 -15.34 -6.89
CA ALA A 113 -27.00 -14.45 -5.73
C ALA A 113 -26.61 -13.00 -6.05
N VAL A 114 -25.54 -12.79 -6.82
CA VAL A 114 -25.08 -11.45 -7.25
C VAL A 114 -26.02 -10.89 -8.28
N GLN A 115 -26.48 -11.69 -9.24
CA GLN A 115 -27.49 -11.28 -10.21
C GLN A 115 -28.77 -10.81 -9.51
N ALA A 116 -29.22 -11.53 -8.48
CA ALA A 116 -30.39 -11.15 -7.69
C ALA A 116 -30.22 -9.79 -6.95
N GLU A 117 -29.02 -9.42 -6.54
CA GLU A 117 -28.75 -8.10 -5.94
C GLU A 117 -28.67 -7.00 -7.01
N ILE A 118 -28.09 -7.27 -8.17
CA ILE A 118 -28.11 -6.35 -9.33
C ILE A 118 -29.55 -6.08 -9.77
N ASP A 119 -30.37 -7.11 -9.85
CA ASP A 119 -31.79 -7.02 -10.23
C ASP A 119 -32.63 -6.17 -9.23
N LYS A 120 -32.18 -6.09 -7.98
CA LYS A 120 -32.74 -5.19 -6.95
C LYS A 120 -32.22 -3.74 -7.06
N GLY A 121 -31.37 -3.43 -8.05
CA GLY A 121 -30.78 -2.11 -8.23
C GLY A 121 -29.56 -1.84 -7.34
N SER A 122 -28.97 -2.86 -6.71
CA SER A 122 -27.74 -2.73 -5.93
C SER A 122 -26.54 -2.54 -6.86
N HIS A 123 -25.70 -1.55 -6.54
CA HIS A 123 -24.44 -1.35 -7.26
C HIS A 123 -23.36 -2.29 -6.71
N VAL A 124 -23.00 -3.31 -7.46
CA VAL A 124 -21.94 -4.25 -7.10
C VAL A 124 -20.58 -3.71 -7.53
N VAL A 125 -19.77 -3.29 -6.57
CA VAL A 125 -18.43 -2.71 -6.81
C VAL A 125 -17.35 -3.77 -6.95
N PHE A 126 -17.52 -4.91 -6.27
CA PHE A 126 -16.57 -6.02 -6.29
C PHE A 126 -17.31 -7.34 -6.18
N HIS A 127 -16.87 -8.29 -6.97
CA HIS A 127 -17.30 -9.68 -6.90
C HIS A 127 -16.08 -10.57 -6.76
N ALA A 128 -16.07 -11.45 -5.76
CA ALA A 128 -14.96 -12.39 -5.57
C ALA A 128 -15.03 -13.51 -6.62
N ASN A 129 -13.89 -13.87 -7.18
CA ASN A 129 -13.79 -15.09 -8.01
C ASN A 129 -14.18 -16.31 -7.17
N GLU A 130 -14.89 -17.25 -7.77
CA GLU A 130 -15.24 -18.51 -7.12
C GLU A 130 -13.99 -19.30 -6.73
N GLY A 131 -14.10 -20.08 -5.66
CA GLY A 131 -13.00 -20.89 -5.17
C GLY A 131 -12.10 -20.17 -4.15
N PRO A 132 -10.77 -20.14 -4.35
CA PRO A 132 -9.82 -19.69 -3.33
C PRO A 132 -10.02 -18.24 -2.86
N GLN A 133 -10.38 -17.30 -3.76
CA GLN A 133 -10.61 -15.91 -3.37
C GLN A 133 -11.85 -15.79 -2.47
N THR A 134 -12.94 -16.47 -2.81
CA THR A 134 -14.14 -16.53 -1.97
C THR A 134 -13.85 -17.20 -0.63
N GLN A 135 -13.07 -18.30 -0.62
CA GLN A 135 -12.67 -18.99 0.61
C GLN A 135 -11.85 -18.09 1.53
N PHE A 136 -10.92 -17.30 0.97
CA PHE A 136 -10.12 -16.35 1.74
C PHE A 136 -11.00 -15.26 2.40
N LEU A 137 -11.91 -14.68 1.64
CA LEU A 137 -12.83 -13.66 2.14
C LEU A 137 -13.84 -14.22 3.15
N ALA A 138 -14.20 -15.50 3.05
CA ALA A 138 -15.12 -16.16 3.97
C ALA A 138 -14.44 -16.79 5.19
N ALA A 139 -13.11 -16.85 5.22
CA ALA A 139 -12.36 -17.55 6.27
C ALA A 139 -12.57 -16.94 7.66
N ASP A 140 -12.88 -17.80 8.63
CA ASP A 140 -13.12 -17.43 10.04
C ASP A 140 -11.87 -17.55 10.93
N GLU A 141 -10.82 -18.21 10.41
CA GLU A 141 -9.57 -18.44 11.11
C GLU A 141 -8.86 -17.12 11.44
N LYS A 142 -8.09 -17.15 12.53
CA LYS A 142 -7.39 -15.95 13.03
C LYS A 142 -6.24 -15.51 12.15
N ASP A 143 -5.60 -16.41 11.44
CA ASP A 143 -4.39 -16.16 10.66
C ASP A 143 -4.44 -16.99 9.36
N VAL A 144 -4.66 -16.35 8.22
CA VAL A 144 -4.87 -17.02 6.93
C VAL A 144 -3.87 -16.58 5.90
N LEU A 145 -3.21 -17.57 5.28
CA LEU A 145 -2.37 -17.37 4.10
C LEU A 145 -3.16 -17.72 2.83
N TYR A 146 -3.30 -16.77 1.93
CA TYR A 146 -3.72 -16.98 0.54
C TYR A 146 -2.48 -16.95 -0.35
N GLY A 147 -1.94 -18.11 -0.69
CA GLY A 147 -0.62 -18.25 -1.27
C GLY A 147 -0.56 -19.21 -2.44
N GLY A 148 0.40 -19.02 -3.34
CA GLY A 148 0.60 -19.90 -4.50
C GLY A 148 0.93 -19.11 -5.77
N ALA A 149 0.44 -19.58 -6.91
CA ALA A 149 0.75 -19.01 -8.22
C ALA A 149 0.41 -17.53 -8.34
N ALA A 150 1.12 -16.83 -9.22
CA ALA A 150 0.83 -15.44 -9.58
C ALA A 150 -0.53 -15.35 -10.31
N GLY A 151 -1.14 -14.17 -10.27
CA GLY A 151 -2.38 -13.91 -11.01
C GLY A 151 -3.67 -14.40 -10.33
N GLY A 152 -3.62 -15.11 -9.19
CA GLY A 152 -4.79 -15.69 -8.52
C GLY A 152 -5.72 -14.68 -7.79
N GLY A 153 -5.60 -13.37 -8.01
CA GLY A 153 -6.50 -12.37 -7.40
C GLY A 153 -6.18 -12.00 -5.95
N LYS A 154 -5.02 -12.41 -5.41
CA LYS A 154 -4.62 -12.25 -4.01
C LYS A 154 -4.64 -10.79 -3.52
N SER A 155 -4.02 -9.88 -4.26
CA SER A 155 -3.92 -8.45 -3.87
C SER A 155 -5.27 -7.73 -3.85
N TYR A 156 -6.20 -8.12 -4.73
CA TYR A 156 -7.59 -7.61 -4.66
C TYR A 156 -8.31 -8.10 -3.41
N ALA A 157 -8.18 -9.37 -3.07
CA ALA A 157 -8.76 -9.92 -1.84
C ALA A 157 -8.21 -9.20 -0.59
N MET A 158 -6.90 -8.87 -0.59
CA MET A 158 -6.25 -8.10 0.47
C MET A 158 -6.82 -6.68 0.63
N LEU A 159 -7.24 -6.04 -0.47
CA LEU A 159 -7.87 -4.73 -0.43
C LEU A 159 -9.34 -4.79 0.01
N VAL A 160 -10.05 -5.85 -0.33
CA VAL A 160 -11.50 -5.98 -0.07
C VAL A 160 -11.79 -6.45 1.36
N ASP A 161 -11.03 -7.40 1.89
CA ASP A 161 -11.31 -8.02 3.19
C ASP A 161 -11.40 -7.00 4.36
N PRO A 162 -10.52 -5.99 4.48
CA PRO A 162 -10.62 -5.00 5.54
C PRO A 162 -11.86 -4.08 5.42
N LEU A 163 -12.53 -4.03 4.27
CA LEU A 163 -13.77 -3.26 4.12
C LEU A 163 -14.95 -3.85 4.90
N ARG A 164 -14.87 -5.11 5.32
CA ARG A 164 -15.90 -5.83 6.09
C ARG A 164 -16.46 -5.03 7.26
N TYR A 165 -15.62 -4.31 7.96
CA TYR A 165 -15.99 -3.49 9.11
C TYR A 165 -15.82 -1.98 8.88
N ALA A 166 -15.66 -1.53 7.63
CA ALA A 166 -15.49 -0.11 7.32
C ALA A 166 -16.70 0.77 7.69
N HIS A 167 -17.85 0.15 7.96
CA HIS A 167 -19.05 0.82 8.50
C HIS A 167 -18.99 1.04 10.03
N LYS A 168 -17.99 0.50 10.75
CA LYS A 168 -17.87 0.59 12.20
C LYS A 168 -16.76 1.54 12.62
N LYS A 169 -17.07 2.51 13.48
CA LYS A 169 -16.15 3.57 13.94
C LYS A 169 -14.86 3.03 14.57
N ALA A 170 -14.94 1.93 15.32
CA ALA A 170 -13.80 1.34 16.02
C ALA A 170 -12.87 0.53 15.09
N HIS A 171 -13.26 0.32 13.84
CA HIS A 171 -12.42 -0.45 12.90
C HIS A 171 -11.14 0.28 12.54
N ARG A 172 -10.02 -0.41 12.68
CA ARG A 172 -8.67 0.03 12.30
C ARG A 172 -7.99 -1.12 11.58
N ALA A 173 -7.70 -0.95 10.31
CA ALA A 173 -7.00 -1.94 9.51
C ALA A 173 -5.62 -1.42 9.09
N LEU A 174 -4.66 -2.33 8.96
CA LEU A 174 -3.31 -2.06 8.49
C LEU A 174 -2.98 -3.01 7.35
N ILE A 175 -2.70 -2.48 6.16
CA ILE A 175 -2.22 -3.22 4.99
C ILE A 175 -0.73 -2.96 4.85
N LEU A 176 0.06 -4.01 4.76
CA LEU A 176 1.51 -3.96 4.72
C LEU A 176 2.08 -4.59 3.45
N ARG A 177 3.18 -4.05 3.00
CA ARG A 177 4.17 -4.65 2.09
C ARG A 177 5.58 -4.41 2.61
N ARG A 178 6.57 -4.96 1.94
CA ARG A 178 7.97 -4.76 2.33
C ARG A 178 8.42 -3.30 2.20
N SER A 179 8.03 -2.61 1.13
CA SER A 179 8.51 -1.26 0.84
C SER A 179 7.40 -0.33 0.36
N MET A 180 7.63 0.99 0.51
CA MET A 180 6.71 2.01 -0.01
C MET A 180 6.49 1.95 -1.53
N PRO A 181 7.51 1.73 -2.38
CA PRO A 181 7.29 1.56 -3.82
C PRO A 181 6.32 0.42 -4.15
N GLU A 182 6.41 -0.70 -3.44
CA GLU A 182 5.53 -1.86 -3.64
C GLU A 182 4.07 -1.57 -3.27
N LEU A 183 3.83 -0.66 -2.32
CA LEU A 183 2.47 -0.26 -1.92
C LEU A 183 1.72 0.57 -2.97
N ARG A 184 2.41 1.19 -3.93
CA ARG A 184 1.79 2.11 -4.90
C ARG A 184 0.63 1.47 -5.63
N GLU A 185 0.83 0.29 -6.18
CA GLU A 185 -0.20 -0.44 -6.92
C GLU A 185 -1.44 -0.72 -6.05
N LEU A 186 -1.25 -1.14 -4.80
CA LEU A 186 -2.34 -1.37 -3.85
C LEU A 186 -3.09 -0.08 -3.53
N ILE A 187 -2.36 1.02 -3.31
CA ILE A 187 -2.95 2.33 -3.04
C ILE A 187 -3.75 2.80 -4.25
N ASP A 188 -3.22 2.67 -5.47
CA ASP A 188 -3.91 3.10 -6.69
C ASP A 188 -5.18 2.27 -6.92
N LYS A 189 -5.13 0.96 -6.80
CA LYS A 189 -6.32 0.09 -6.83
C LYS A 189 -7.35 0.45 -5.74
N SER A 190 -6.88 0.81 -4.53
CA SER A 190 -7.78 1.25 -3.47
C SER A 190 -8.48 2.58 -3.80
N ARG A 191 -7.83 3.48 -4.55
CA ARG A 191 -8.43 4.75 -5.01
C ARG A 191 -9.55 4.53 -6.02
N GLU A 192 -9.45 3.48 -6.81
CA GLU A 192 -10.53 3.09 -7.73
C GLU A 192 -11.69 2.43 -7.00
N LEU A 193 -11.40 1.53 -6.07
CA LEU A 193 -12.37 0.66 -5.41
C LEU A 193 -13.11 1.33 -4.24
N TYR A 194 -12.37 1.95 -3.30
CA TYR A 194 -12.95 2.37 -2.02
C TYR A 194 -13.99 3.49 -2.13
N PRO A 195 -13.81 4.53 -2.99
CA PRO A 195 -14.83 5.57 -3.17
C PRO A 195 -16.14 5.06 -3.77
N GLN A 196 -16.09 4.00 -4.58
CA GLN A 196 -17.27 3.37 -5.15
C GLN A 196 -18.04 2.57 -4.09
N ALA A 197 -17.30 1.81 -3.25
CA ALA A 197 -17.89 0.99 -2.19
C ALA A 197 -18.39 1.84 -0.99
N PHE A 198 -17.70 2.94 -0.68
CA PHE A 198 -17.98 3.81 0.45
C PHE A 198 -17.93 5.28 0.03
N PRO A 199 -18.98 5.82 -0.60
CA PRO A 199 -19.03 7.21 -0.99
C PRO A 199 -18.72 8.15 0.18
N GLY A 200 -17.84 9.12 -0.05
CA GLY A 200 -17.38 10.07 0.97
C GLY A 200 -16.17 9.63 1.78
N CYS A 201 -15.59 8.45 1.54
CA CYS A 201 -14.29 8.12 2.10
C CYS A 201 -13.19 9.02 1.50
N LYS A 202 -12.11 9.26 2.27
CA LYS A 202 -11.04 10.19 1.89
C LYS A 202 -9.68 9.59 2.17
N PHE A 203 -8.80 9.63 1.19
CA PHE A 203 -7.41 9.22 1.34
C PHE A 203 -6.55 10.39 1.78
N ARG A 204 -5.74 10.21 2.82
CA ARG A 204 -4.73 11.16 3.26
C ARG A 204 -3.37 10.76 2.71
N GLU A 205 -2.86 11.54 1.79
CA GLU A 205 -1.63 11.23 1.03
C GLU A 205 -0.38 11.14 1.90
N VAL A 206 -0.26 11.95 2.92
CA VAL A 206 0.93 11.99 3.80
C VAL A 206 0.94 10.79 4.73
N GLU A 207 -0.17 10.55 5.42
CA GLU A 207 -0.32 9.49 6.39
C GLU A 207 -0.58 8.10 5.76
N LYS A 208 -0.90 8.08 4.44
CA LYS A 208 -1.30 6.86 3.72
C LYS A 208 -2.50 6.14 4.35
N VAL A 209 -3.52 6.91 4.75
CA VAL A 209 -4.68 6.42 5.50
C VAL A 209 -5.98 6.76 4.78
N TRP A 210 -6.83 5.79 4.56
CA TRP A 210 -8.23 5.98 4.23
C TRP A 210 -9.04 6.29 5.48
N ASN A 211 -9.83 7.36 5.44
CA ASN A 211 -10.81 7.70 6.47
C ASN A 211 -12.22 7.51 5.89
N PHE A 212 -12.99 6.66 6.52
CA PHE A 212 -14.36 6.35 6.12
C PHE A 212 -15.36 7.27 6.84
N PRO A 213 -16.56 7.50 6.27
CA PRO A 213 -17.61 8.32 6.92
C PRO A 213 -18.00 7.82 8.31
N SER A 214 -17.93 6.52 8.56
CA SER A 214 -18.15 5.88 9.86
C SER A 214 -17.12 6.29 10.94
N GLY A 215 -15.96 6.78 10.53
CA GLY A 215 -14.78 6.98 11.36
C GLY A 215 -13.81 5.80 11.38
N ALA A 216 -14.10 4.72 10.64
CA ALA A 216 -13.13 3.64 10.39
C ALA A 216 -11.90 4.15 9.64
N LYS A 217 -10.78 3.43 9.77
CA LYS A 217 -9.53 3.76 9.08
C LYS A 217 -8.87 2.51 8.50
N ILE A 218 -8.32 2.65 7.30
CA ILE A 218 -7.43 1.65 6.69
C ILE A 218 -6.13 2.35 6.37
N GLU A 219 -5.05 1.90 6.98
CA GLU A 219 -3.69 2.44 6.86
C GLU A 219 -2.86 1.55 5.95
N PHE A 220 -2.02 2.16 5.09
CA PHE A 220 -0.99 1.48 4.31
C PHE A 220 0.37 1.74 4.93
N GLY A 221 1.08 0.67 5.24
CA GLY A 221 2.39 0.72 5.86
C GLY A 221 3.39 -0.27 5.26
N PHE A 222 4.61 -0.24 5.73
CA PHE A 222 5.66 -1.11 5.22
C PHE A 222 6.64 -1.56 6.31
N LEU A 223 7.29 -2.71 6.07
CA LEU A 223 8.35 -3.27 6.91
C LEU A 223 9.53 -3.69 6.02
N GLU A 224 10.54 -2.86 5.91
CA GLU A 224 11.78 -3.21 5.21
C GLU A 224 12.70 -4.06 6.08
N ARG A 225 12.67 -3.80 7.39
CA ARG A 225 13.49 -4.47 8.42
C ARG A 225 12.62 -4.83 9.61
N ASP A 226 13.04 -5.82 10.37
CA ASP A 226 12.33 -6.25 11.57
C ASP A 226 12.12 -5.10 12.58
N ALA A 227 13.08 -4.17 12.70
CA ALA A 227 12.96 -3.00 13.56
C ALA A 227 11.84 -2.03 13.17
N ASP A 228 11.35 -2.07 11.93
CA ASP A 228 10.28 -1.17 11.47
C ASP A 228 8.93 -1.46 12.16
N VAL A 229 8.76 -2.63 12.76
CA VAL A 229 7.56 -2.97 13.55
C VAL A 229 7.34 -2.02 14.73
N TYR A 230 8.40 -1.40 15.25
CA TYR A 230 8.29 -0.46 16.36
C TYR A 230 7.58 0.84 15.98
N ARG A 231 7.43 1.16 14.69
CA ARG A 231 6.58 2.27 14.22
C ARG A 231 5.11 2.07 14.61
N TYR A 232 4.69 0.82 14.74
CA TYR A 232 3.32 0.43 15.12
C TYR A 232 3.18 0.20 16.64
N GLN A 233 4.21 0.52 17.41
CA GLN A 233 4.17 0.42 18.87
C GLN A 233 3.09 1.37 19.44
N GLY A 234 2.28 0.88 20.35
CA GLY A 234 1.17 1.64 20.94
C GLY A 234 -0.10 1.67 20.08
N GLN A 235 -0.05 1.29 18.82
CA GLN A 235 -1.23 1.19 17.96
C GLN A 235 -2.09 -0.03 18.29
N ALA A 236 -3.35 0.02 17.86
CA ALA A 236 -4.30 -1.06 17.98
C ALA A 236 -5.05 -1.23 16.66
N TYR A 237 -5.05 -2.43 16.14
CA TYR A 237 -5.72 -2.77 14.89
C TYR A 237 -6.71 -3.90 15.12
N SER A 238 -7.83 -3.86 14.44
CA SER A 238 -8.79 -4.96 14.39
C SER A 238 -8.49 -5.93 13.25
N TRP A 239 -7.73 -5.48 12.26
CA TRP A 239 -7.33 -6.25 11.09
C TRP A 239 -5.91 -5.85 10.66
N ILE A 240 -5.07 -6.83 10.38
CA ILE A 240 -3.73 -6.61 9.83
C ILE A 240 -3.53 -7.55 8.65
N GLY A 241 -3.15 -7.00 7.50
CA GLY A 241 -2.81 -7.74 6.30
C GLY A 241 -1.39 -7.48 5.83
N PHE A 242 -0.67 -8.53 5.42
CA PHE A 242 0.63 -8.42 4.78
C PHE A 242 0.56 -9.03 3.39
N ASP A 243 0.63 -8.19 2.37
CA ASP A 243 0.68 -8.63 0.98
C ASP A 243 2.12 -8.95 0.59
N GLU A 244 2.35 -10.09 -0.03
CA GLU A 244 3.66 -10.67 -0.33
C GLU A 244 4.52 -10.91 0.94
N ILE A 245 3.97 -11.63 1.92
CA ILE A 245 4.61 -11.87 3.23
C ILE A 245 5.96 -12.61 3.12
N THR A 246 6.21 -13.35 2.06
CA THR A 246 7.51 -14.00 1.77
C THR A 246 8.65 -13.00 1.55
N HIS A 247 8.34 -11.73 1.36
CA HIS A 247 9.36 -10.68 1.32
C HIS A 247 9.84 -10.26 2.73
N LEU A 248 9.13 -10.62 3.79
CA LEU A 248 9.53 -10.35 5.17
C LEU A 248 10.60 -11.37 5.62
N PRO A 249 11.81 -10.93 5.99
CA PRO A 249 12.93 -11.84 6.22
C PRO A 249 12.71 -12.85 7.33
N THR A 250 12.06 -12.42 8.42
CA THR A 250 11.82 -13.27 9.61
C THR A 250 10.38 -13.22 10.06
N GLU A 251 9.97 -14.21 10.81
CA GLU A 251 8.65 -14.30 11.42
C GLU A 251 8.44 -13.26 12.55
N PHE A 252 9.52 -12.68 13.07
CA PHE A 252 9.45 -11.75 14.21
C PHE A 252 8.50 -10.57 13.96
N GLY A 253 8.61 -9.92 12.80
CA GLY A 253 7.78 -8.79 12.43
C GLY A 253 6.29 -9.13 12.43
N TRP A 254 5.94 -10.28 11.88
CA TRP A 254 4.56 -10.77 11.83
C TRP A 254 4.00 -11.07 13.22
N ASN A 255 4.75 -11.79 14.06
CA ASN A 255 4.36 -12.11 15.43
C ASN A 255 4.24 -10.86 16.31
N TYR A 256 5.13 -9.87 16.14
CA TYR A 256 5.02 -8.59 16.84
C TYR A 256 3.73 -7.86 16.47
N LEU A 257 3.40 -7.80 15.18
CA LEU A 257 2.16 -7.17 14.71
C LEU A 257 0.91 -7.90 15.19
N ALA A 258 0.94 -9.23 15.27
CA ALA A 258 -0.15 -10.02 15.85
C ALA A 258 -0.49 -9.55 17.26
N SER A 259 0.51 -9.14 18.06
CA SER A 259 0.28 -8.58 19.41
C SER A 259 -0.43 -7.20 19.39
N ARG A 260 -0.59 -6.57 18.25
CA ARG A 260 -1.34 -5.30 18.08
C ARG A 260 -2.80 -5.52 17.75
N LEU A 261 -3.23 -6.77 17.50
CA LEU A 261 -4.62 -7.12 17.24
C LEU A 261 -5.48 -6.95 18.48
N ARG A 262 -6.24 -5.87 18.55
CA ARG A 262 -7.20 -5.58 19.60
C ARG A 262 -8.22 -4.56 19.15
N THR A 263 -9.41 -4.63 19.68
CA THR A 263 -10.49 -3.66 19.47
C THR A 263 -11.28 -3.45 20.76
N THR A 264 -11.91 -2.29 20.88
CA THR A 264 -12.83 -1.98 21.98
C THR A 264 -14.28 -2.33 21.63
N ASP A 265 -14.56 -2.67 20.36
CA ASP A 265 -15.88 -3.05 19.90
C ASP A 265 -15.97 -4.58 19.77
N PRO A 266 -16.73 -5.26 20.65
CA PRO A 266 -16.84 -6.73 20.65
C PRO A 266 -17.51 -7.29 19.39
N SER A 267 -18.19 -6.46 18.62
CA SER A 267 -18.83 -6.85 17.35
C SER A 267 -17.86 -6.89 16.16
N ILE A 268 -16.60 -6.50 16.38
CA ILE A 268 -15.53 -6.57 15.38
C ILE A 268 -14.61 -7.74 15.72
N LYS A 269 -14.58 -8.76 14.88
CA LYS A 269 -13.58 -9.84 15.01
C LYS A 269 -12.19 -9.28 14.67
N THR A 270 -11.18 -9.69 15.43
CA THR A 270 -9.79 -9.35 15.15
C THR A 270 -9.09 -10.52 14.46
N TYR A 271 -8.38 -10.27 13.35
CA TYR A 271 -7.70 -11.34 12.61
C TYR A 271 -6.60 -10.82 11.68
N LEU A 272 -5.75 -11.75 11.27
CA LEU A 272 -4.61 -11.58 10.38
C LEU A 272 -4.92 -12.16 8.99
N ARG A 273 -4.40 -11.53 7.97
CA ARG A 273 -4.45 -12.01 6.59
C ARG A 273 -3.09 -11.81 5.92
N CYS A 274 -2.63 -12.80 5.21
CA CYS A 274 -1.43 -12.62 4.40
C CYS A 274 -1.59 -13.27 3.03
N THR A 275 -0.86 -12.73 2.07
CA THR A 275 -0.75 -13.28 0.73
C THR A 275 0.70 -13.55 0.41
N ALA A 276 0.97 -14.48 -0.48
CA ALA A 276 2.32 -14.75 -0.96
C ALA A 276 2.35 -15.48 -2.30
N ASN A 277 3.43 -15.25 -3.02
CA ASN A 277 3.93 -16.22 -3.99
C ASN A 277 5.04 -17.04 -3.33
N PRO A 278 5.28 -18.31 -3.73
CA PRO A 278 6.46 -19.05 -3.35
C PRO A 278 7.74 -18.32 -3.77
N GLY A 279 8.80 -18.47 -3.01
CA GLY A 279 10.06 -17.74 -3.21
C GLY A 279 10.18 -16.50 -2.35
N GLY A 280 11.32 -15.80 -2.46
CA GLY A 280 11.66 -14.66 -1.60
C GLY A 280 12.37 -15.07 -0.31
N ILE A 281 12.93 -14.06 0.36
CA ILE A 281 13.82 -14.25 1.52
C ILE A 281 13.15 -14.93 2.72
N GLY A 282 11.85 -14.74 2.88
CA GLY A 282 11.04 -15.29 3.97
C GLY A 282 10.28 -16.58 3.62
N ALA A 283 10.48 -17.13 2.41
CA ALA A 283 9.72 -18.28 1.95
C ALA A 283 9.77 -19.46 2.92
N ASN A 284 10.93 -19.75 3.50
CA ASN A 284 11.11 -20.88 4.40
C ASN A 284 10.26 -20.78 5.68
N TRP A 285 10.23 -19.63 6.34
CA TRP A 285 9.42 -19.49 7.55
C TRP A 285 7.92 -19.47 7.25
N VAL A 286 7.53 -18.85 6.11
CA VAL A 286 6.12 -18.83 5.66
C VAL A 286 5.66 -20.26 5.32
N LYS A 287 6.46 -21.00 4.56
CA LYS A 287 6.20 -22.40 4.24
C LYS A 287 6.02 -23.25 5.50
N LYS A 288 6.98 -23.20 6.42
CA LYS A 288 6.92 -23.91 7.70
C LYS A 288 5.68 -23.56 8.52
N ARG A 289 5.28 -22.28 8.54
CA ARG A 289 4.16 -21.79 9.35
C ARG A 289 2.79 -22.21 8.80
N TYR A 290 2.62 -22.29 7.47
CA TYR A 290 1.30 -22.46 6.86
C TYR A 290 1.18 -23.70 5.95
N VAL A 291 2.26 -24.14 5.31
CA VAL A 291 2.19 -25.12 4.20
C VAL A 291 2.63 -26.52 4.60
N ASP A 292 3.81 -26.66 5.25
CA ASP A 292 4.47 -27.97 5.42
C ASP A 292 3.71 -28.96 6.33
N ALA A 293 3.02 -28.47 7.33
CA ALA A 293 2.46 -29.34 8.37
C ALA A 293 0.97 -29.62 8.19
N TYR A 294 0.31 -29.07 7.14
CA TYR A 294 -1.13 -28.97 7.14
C TYR A 294 -1.73 -29.19 5.77
N THR A 295 -2.93 -29.80 5.75
CA THR A 295 -3.71 -29.98 4.53
C THR A 295 -4.23 -28.64 4.02
N PRO A 296 -4.03 -28.29 2.75
CA PRO A 296 -4.60 -27.08 2.16
C PRO A 296 -6.12 -26.99 2.36
N ASN A 297 -6.61 -25.77 2.59
CA ASN A 297 -8.04 -25.47 2.84
C ASN A 297 -8.62 -26.02 4.15
N GLU A 298 -7.86 -26.73 4.96
CA GLU A 298 -8.29 -27.17 6.27
C GLU A 298 -7.85 -26.19 7.37
N SER A 299 -8.70 -26.01 8.39
CA SER A 299 -8.38 -25.22 9.56
C SER A 299 -7.52 -26.04 10.53
N PHE A 300 -6.45 -25.44 11.05
CA PHE A 300 -5.59 -26.05 12.05
C PHE A 300 -5.22 -25.08 13.16
N GLN A 301 -4.75 -25.59 14.27
CA GLN A 301 -4.29 -24.81 15.40
C GLN A 301 -2.76 -24.77 15.42
N GLY A 302 -2.18 -23.56 15.35
CA GLY A 302 -0.74 -23.37 15.47
C GLY A 302 -0.24 -23.58 16.90
N GLU A 303 1.06 -23.67 17.08
CA GLU A 303 1.71 -23.82 18.40
C GLU A 303 1.40 -22.65 19.36
N ASP A 304 1.13 -21.46 18.83
CA ASP A 304 0.71 -20.27 19.56
C ASP A 304 -0.78 -20.24 19.92
N GLY A 305 -1.52 -21.31 19.59
CA GLY A 305 -2.95 -21.45 19.85
C GLY A 305 -3.87 -20.71 18.88
N LEU A 306 -3.32 -20.02 17.87
CA LEU A 306 -4.13 -19.36 16.84
C LEU A 306 -4.61 -20.35 15.80
N THR A 307 -5.88 -20.23 15.40
CA THR A 307 -6.40 -20.98 14.25
C THR A 307 -5.85 -20.41 12.95
N ARG A 308 -5.37 -21.30 12.09
CA ARG A 308 -4.77 -20.97 10.78
C ARG A 308 -5.41 -21.74 9.66
N LYS A 309 -5.23 -21.19 8.46
CA LYS A 309 -5.55 -21.85 7.20
C LYS A 309 -4.59 -21.43 6.10
N PHE A 310 -4.22 -22.38 5.27
CA PHE A 310 -3.56 -22.13 4.00
C PHE A 310 -4.54 -22.35 2.86
N ILE A 311 -4.72 -21.36 2.01
CA ILE A 311 -5.57 -21.40 0.82
C ILE A 311 -4.66 -21.27 -0.41
N PRO A 312 -4.47 -22.36 -1.19
CA PRO A 312 -3.62 -22.33 -2.37
C PRO A 312 -4.26 -21.51 -3.49
N ALA A 313 -3.47 -20.67 -4.14
CA ALA A 313 -3.85 -19.87 -5.30
C ALA A 313 -3.28 -20.48 -6.58
N ARG A 314 -4.06 -20.54 -7.64
CA ARG A 314 -3.65 -20.92 -9.00
C ARG A 314 -4.00 -19.80 -9.98
N LEU A 315 -3.31 -19.74 -11.11
CA LEU A 315 -3.65 -18.83 -12.18
C LEU A 315 -5.08 -19.06 -12.71
N THR A 316 -5.47 -20.33 -12.83
CA THR A 316 -6.80 -20.74 -13.28
C THR A 316 -7.96 -20.30 -12.39
N ASP A 317 -7.68 -19.90 -11.14
CA ASP A 317 -8.69 -19.39 -10.21
C ASP A 317 -9.10 -17.94 -10.54
N ASN A 318 -8.42 -17.31 -11.49
CA ASN A 318 -8.72 -15.96 -11.94
C ASN A 318 -9.14 -15.96 -13.43
N PRO A 319 -10.44 -15.97 -13.72
CA PRO A 319 -10.94 -16.04 -15.10
C PRO A 319 -10.48 -14.87 -15.97
N TYR A 320 -10.22 -13.69 -15.39
CA TYR A 320 -9.75 -12.52 -16.12
C TYR A 320 -8.35 -12.68 -16.73
N LEU A 321 -7.49 -13.48 -16.12
CA LEU A 321 -6.12 -13.73 -16.60
C LEU A 321 -6.00 -15.12 -17.28
N ALA A 322 -6.77 -16.10 -16.82
CA ALA A 322 -6.73 -17.46 -17.39
C ALA A 322 -7.28 -17.48 -18.81
N ASN A 323 -8.32 -16.71 -19.12
CA ASN A 323 -8.97 -16.71 -20.44
C ASN A 323 -8.14 -16.04 -21.54
N ASP A 324 -7.22 -15.14 -21.19
CA ASP A 324 -6.38 -14.43 -22.16
C ASP A 324 -5.20 -15.30 -22.66
N GLY A 325 -4.70 -16.24 -21.83
CA GLY A 325 -3.55 -17.10 -22.13
C GLY A 325 -2.20 -16.37 -22.28
N VAL A 326 -2.20 -15.06 -22.50
CA VAL A 326 -0.99 -14.24 -22.67
C VAL A 326 -0.18 -14.20 -21.39
N TYR A 327 -0.84 -14.01 -20.25
CA TYR A 327 -0.15 -13.96 -18.96
C TYR A 327 0.51 -15.31 -18.61
N GLU A 328 -0.14 -16.41 -18.91
CA GLU A 328 0.43 -17.76 -18.75
C GLU A 328 1.68 -17.93 -19.60
N GLN A 329 1.65 -17.52 -20.87
CA GLN A 329 2.80 -17.58 -21.76
C GLN A 329 3.97 -16.73 -21.24
N MET A 330 3.70 -15.56 -20.67
CA MET A 330 4.72 -14.74 -20.02
C MET A 330 5.37 -15.47 -18.83
N LEU A 331 4.58 -16.11 -17.99
CA LEU A 331 5.10 -16.92 -16.87
C LEU A 331 5.89 -18.15 -17.35
N MET A 332 5.48 -18.79 -18.44
CA MET A 332 6.21 -19.89 -19.05
C MET A 332 7.59 -19.50 -19.59
N SER A 333 7.78 -18.24 -19.97
CA SER A 333 9.07 -17.70 -20.45
C SER A 333 10.09 -17.45 -19.34
N LEU A 334 9.68 -17.52 -18.07
CA LEU A 334 10.55 -17.31 -16.92
C LEU A 334 11.56 -18.46 -16.75
N PRO A 335 12.70 -18.20 -16.09
CA PRO A 335 13.63 -19.24 -15.67
C PRO A 335 12.92 -20.38 -14.92
N PRO A 336 13.41 -21.62 -14.99
CA PRO A 336 12.69 -22.79 -14.47
C PRO A 336 12.25 -22.69 -13.01
N VAL A 337 13.10 -22.15 -12.13
CA VAL A 337 12.79 -21.93 -10.70
C VAL A 337 11.62 -20.96 -10.55
N GLN A 338 11.72 -19.78 -11.16
CA GLN A 338 10.69 -18.75 -11.07
C GLN A 338 9.38 -19.21 -11.72
N ARG A 339 9.44 -19.98 -12.81
CA ARG A 339 8.27 -20.58 -13.44
C ARG A 339 7.57 -21.55 -12.48
N LYS A 340 8.29 -22.47 -11.83
CA LYS A 340 7.71 -23.37 -10.82
C LYS A 340 7.08 -22.60 -9.67
N GLN A 341 7.71 -21.53 -9.21
CA GLN A 341 7.17 -20.69 -8.13
C GLN A 341 5.93 -19.91 -8.56
N LEU A 342 5.99 -19.18 -9.68
CA LEU A 342 4.97 -18.20 -10.05
C LEU A 342 3.82 -18.79 -10.90
N LEU A 343 4.10 -19.79 -11.74
CA LEU A 343 3.06 -20.45 -12.55
C LEU A 343 2.43 -21.62 -11.80
N GLU A 344 3.26 -22.50 -11.22
CA GLU A 344 2.79 -23.73 -10.58
C GLU A 344 2.44 -23.52 -9.09
N GLY A 345 2.91 -22.41 -8.49
CA GLY A 345 2.72 -22.14 -7.05
C GLY A 345 3.49 -23.11 -6.15
N ASN A 346 4.61 -23.65 -6.63
CA ASN A 346 5.39 -24.66 -5.94
C ASN A 346 6.25 -24.05 -4.82
N TRP A 347 6.03 -24.49 -3.58
CA TRP A 347 6.73 -24.04 -2.38
C TRP A 347 8.05 -24.80 -2.09
N ASP A 348 8.33 -25.89 -2.82
CA ASP A 348 9.51 -26.71 -2.60
C ASP A 348 10.73 -26.27 -3.40
N VAL A 349 10.55 -25.28 -4.28
CA VAL A 349 11.61 -24.76 -5.14
C VAL A 349 12.20 -23.47 -4.56
N ASN A 350 13.47 -23.50 -4.18
CA ASN A 350 14.19 -22.34 -3.62
C ASN A 350 15.19 -21.76 -4.61
N GLU A 351 15.18 -20.43 -4.77
CA GLU A 351 16.29 -19.71 -5.43
C GLU A 351 17.55 -19.84 -4.56
N GLY A 352 18.65 -20.28 -5.17
CA GLY A 352 19.93 -20.49 -4.46
C GLY A 352 20.12 -21.88 -3.88
N ALA A 353 19.26 -22.84 -4.19
CA ALA A 353 19.56 -24.25 -3.93
C ALA A 353 20.86 -24.64 -4.65
N ALA A 354 21.77 -25.32 -3.94
CA ALA A 354 23.03 -25.79 -4.51
C ALA A 354 22.81 -26.72 -5.72
N PHE A 355 21.67 -27.37 -5.75
CA PHE A 355 21.23 -28.28 -6.83
C PHE A 355 19.83 -27.87 -7.29
N VAL A 356 19.77 -26.98 -8.28
CA VAL A 356 18.50 -26.45 -8.83
C VAL A 356 17.68 -27.55 -9.53
N GLU A 357 18.37 -28.57 -10.05
CA GLU A 357 17.77 -29.72 -10.73
C GLU A 357 17.26 -30.79 -9.74
N PHE A 358 17.48 -30.64 -8.44
CA PHE A 358 16.98 -31.60 -7.46
C PHE A 358 15.46 -31.57 -7.40
N ASP A 359 14.85 -32.68 -7.78
CA ASP A 359 13.42 -32.89 -7.75
C ASP A 359 13.12 -34.06 -6.79
N PRO A 360 12.46 -33.83 -5.66
CA PRO A 360 12.16 -34.90 -4.70
C PRO A 360 11.43 -36.08 -5.30
N ASP A 361 10.51 -35.84 -6.25
CA ASP A 361 9.69 -36.89 -6.88
C ASP A 361 10.53 -37.81 -7.82
N VAL A 362 11.65 -37.28 -8.32
CA VAL A 362 12.57 -38.01 -9.20
C VAL A 362 13.77 -38.58 -8.45
N HIS A 363 14.33 -37.79 -7.50
CA HIS A 363 15.61 -38.09 -6.87
C HIS A 363 15.50 -38.76 -5.51
N ILE A 364 14.32 -38.72 -4.86
CA ILE A 364 14.06 -39.48 -3.63
C ILE A 364 13.37 -40.78 -4.02
N VAL A 365 14.12 -41.87 -3.87
CA VAL A 365 13.57 -43.22 -4.14
C VAL A 365 13.12 -43.90 -2.85
N ALA A 366 12.21 -44.84 -2.95
CA ALA A 366 11.79 -45.66 -1.81
C ALA A 366 13.03 -46.36 -1.18
N PRO A 367 13.09 -46.44 0.16
CA PRO A 367 14.19 -47.13 0.82
C PRO A 367 14.38 -48.54 0.28
N PHE A 368 15.62 -48.89 -0.09
CA PHE A 368 15.95 -50.23 -0.57
C PHE A 368 17.23 -50.72 0.11
N SER A 369 17.42 -52.05 0.14
CA SER A 369 18.66 -52.65 0.67
C SER A 369 19.79 -52.48 -0.32
N ILE A 370 20.87 -51.80 0.11
CA ILE A 370 22.04 -51.57 -0.73
C ILE A 370 22.75 -52.93 -0.95
N PRO A 371 22.89 -53.40 -2.21
CA PRO A 371 23.58 -54.66 -2.52
C PRO A 371 24.98 -54.70 -1.95
N ILE A 372 25.40 -55.84 -1.43
CA ILE A 372 26.73 -56.00 -0.82
C ILE A 372 27.88 -55.80 -1.84
N THR A 373 27.54 -55.96 -3.13
CA THR A 373 28.49 -55.79 -4.24
C THR A 373 28.74 -54.31 -4.62
N TRP A 374 27.97 -53.39 -4.07
CA TRP A 374 28.18 -51.96 -4.37
C TRP A 374 29.30 -51.39 -3.56
N GLU A 375 30.19 -50.66 -4.23
CA GLU A 375 31.28 -49.92 -3.57
C GLU A 375 30.65 -48.82 -2.70
N ARG A 376 31.20 -48.68 -1.47
CA ARG A 376 30.71 -47.70 -0.50
C ARG A 376 31.80 -46.72 -0.16
N VAL A 377 31.51 -45.45 -0.40
CA VAL A 377 32.38 -44.32 -0.05
C VAL A 377 31.75 -43.50 1.07
N LYS A 378 32.50 -43.14 2.09
CA LYS A 378 32.09 -42.18 3.12
C LYS A 378 32.80 -40.86 2.88
N GLY A 379 32.07 -39.79 2.65
CA GLY A 379 32.55 -38.43 2.72
C GLY A 379 32.24 -37.85 4.09
N ILE A 380 33.22 -37.18 4.73
CA ILE A 380 33.01 -36.43 5.98
C ILE A 380 33.40 -34.99 5.70
N ASP A 381 32.46 -34.10 5.83
CA ASP A 381 32.69 -32.65 5.82
C ASP A 381 32.77 -32.17 7.26
N TYR A 382 33.77 -31.41 7.58
CA TYR A 382 34.00 -30.89 8.94
C TYR A 382 33.50 -29.45 9.11
N GLY A 383 32.75 -28.87 8.10
CA GLY A 383 32.03 -27.60 8.20
C GLY A 383 32.89 -26.36 8.37
#